data_143faf87b6229268fc69aee7760292ff
#
_entry.id   143faf87b6229268fc69aee7760292ff
#
_cell.length_a   1.000
_cell.length_b   1.000
_cell.length_c   1.000
_cell.angle_alpha   90.00
_cell.angle_beta   90.00
_cell.angle_gamma   90.00
#
_symmetry.space_group_name_H-M   'P 1'
#
loop_
_entity.id
_entity.type
_entity.pdbx_description
1 polymer ?
#
loop_
_entity_poly.entity_id
_entity_poly.type
_entity_poly.pdbx_seq_one_letter_code
_entity_poly.pdbx_strand_id
1 'polypeptide(L)'
;MAQIFNATEVFDIGVQIEKNGKEFYQEAQKRTSDPFLKNMFAQLAAWEGNHVELFEQLRAALPADANAQIDYDPDNMVHLYLKAVADNKLYINQDYAIDSCETQLEILKKALNFERESVVLYSSMKELVPKNMGKDEIDKLVIEELKHVGQLTIEINKLQAH
;
A
#
# COMPACT_ATOMS: atom_id res chain seq x y z
N MET A 1 -26.49 -0.44 -11.34
CA MET A 1 -25.65 0.77 -11.39
C MET A 1 -24.26 0.40 -10.89
N ALA A 2 -23.22 0.73 -11.62
CA ALA A 2 -21.86 0.54 -11.12
C ALA A 2 -21.68 1.42 -9.89
N GLN A 3 -21.23 0.85 -8.79
CA GLN A 3 -20.93 1.58 -7.58
C GLN A 3 -19.66 2.39 -7.86
N ILE A 4 -19.80 3.69 -7.99
CA ILE A 4 -18.68 4.62 -8.21
C ILE A 4 -18.09 4.91 -6.84
N PHE A 5 -16.80 4.61 -6.64
CA PHE A 5 -16.10 4.99 -5.42
C PHE A 5 -16.05 6.52 -5.30
N ASN A 6 -16.39 7.03 -4.14
CA ASN A 6 -16.16 8.42 -3.80
C ASN A 6 -14.75 8.60 -3.18
N ALA A 7 -14.30 9.84 -3.06
CA ALA A 7 -12.95 10.12 -2.53
C ALA A 7 -12.74 9.58 -1.11
N THR A 8 -13.78 9.59 -0.28
CA THR A 8 -13.72 9.01 1.08
C THR A 8 -13.42 7.50 1.02
N GLU A 9 -14.15 6.76 0.19
CA GLU A 9 -13.95 5.31 0.02
C GLU A 9 -12.57 4.97 -0.56
N VAL A 10 -12.07 5.80 -1.48
CA VAL A 10 -10.71 5.65 -2.03
C VAL A 10 -9.66 5.76 -0.90
N PHE A 11 -9.78 6.77 -0.04
CA PHE A 11 -8.85 6.93 1.08
C PHE A 11 -9.04 5.87 2.17
N ASP A 12 -10.24 5.37 2.40
CA ASP A 12 -10.48 4.23 3.31
C ASP A 12 -9.77 2.96 2.84
N ILE A 13 -9.73 2.72 1.53
CA ILE A 13 -8.93 1.62 0.95
C ILE A 13 -7.45 1.82 1.27
N GLY A 14 -6.92 3.03 1.08
CA GLY A 14 -5.54 3.37 1.43
C GLY A 14 -5.23 3.10 2.91
N VAL A 15 -6.05 3.61 3.81
CA VAL A 15 -5.91 3.37 5.26
C VAL A 15 -5.84 1.87 5.58
N GLN A 16 -6.72 1.07 4.98
CA GLN A 16 -6.75 -0.37 5.25
C GLN A 16 -5.50 -1.09 4.73
N ILE A 17 -5.04 -0.76 3.54
CA ILE A 17 -3.83 -1.36 2.95
C ILE A 17 -2.59 -1.03 3.80
N GLU A 18 -2.44 0.22 4.22
CA GLU A 18 -1.31 0.63 5.06
C GLU A 18 -1.34 -0.03 6.45
N LYS A 19 -2.52 -0.20 7.04
CA LYS A 19 -2.67 -0.97 8.30
C LYS A 19 -2.22 -2.42 8.11
N ASN A 20 -2.60 -3.05 7.02
CA ASN A 20 -2.18 -4.42 6.69
C ASN A 20 -0.67 -4.51 6.49
N GLY A 21 -0.06 -3.55 5.79
CA GLY A 21 1.38 -3.45 5.61
C GLY A 21 2.13 -3.31 6.94
N LYS A 22 1.67 -2.40 7.78
CA LYS A 22 2.23 -2.22 9.14
C LYS A 22 2.20 -3.52 9.95
N GLU A 23 1.08 -4.22 9.97
CA GLU A 23 0.93 -5.50 10.68
C GLU A 23 1.87 -6.56 10.09
N PHE A 24 1.97 -6.64 8.76
CA PHE A 24 2.88 -7.54 8.07
C PHE A 24 4.33 -7.29 8.49
N TYR A 25 4.81 -6.05 8.46
CA TYR A 25 6.18 -5.72 8.83
C TYR A 25 6.47 -5.92 10.32
N GLN A 26 5.49 -5.67 11.19
CA GLN A 26 5.61 -5.99 12.62
C GLN A 26 5.77 -7.50 12.85
N GLU A 27 5.06 -8.32 12.11
CA GLU A 27 5.20 -9.77 12.19
C GLU A 27 6.52 -10.24 11.57
N ALA A 28 6.93 -9.70 10.43
CA ALA A 28 8.23 -9.98 9.82
C ALA A 28 9.39 -9.65 10.76
N GLN A 29 9.30 -8.52 11.46
CA GLN A 29 10.27 -8.13 12.49
C GLN A 29 10.41 -9.17 13.62
N LYS A 30 9.30 -9.73 14.07
CA LYS A 30 9.31 -10.77 15.13
C LYS A 30 9.92 -12.08 14.65
N ARG A 31 9.75 -12.40 13.38
CA ARG A 31 10.15 -13.67 12.76
C ARG A 31 11.58 -13.70 12.27
N THR A 32 12.23 -12.57 12.12
CA THR A 32 13.62 -12.51 11.69
C THR A 32 14.61 -12.51 12.87
N SER A 33 15.67 -13.28 12.75
CA SER A 33 16.78 -13.28 13.70
C SER A 33 17.93 -12.37 13.27
N ASP A 34 18.01 -11.99 12.00
CA ASP A 34 19.03 -11.09 11.48
C ASP A 34 18.79 -9.65 12.01
N PRO A 35 19.74 -9.05 12.75
CA PRO A 35 19.54 -7.73 13.34
C PRO A 35 19.32 -6.62 12.33
N PHE A 36 19.94 -6.72 11.14
CA PHE A 36 19.81 -5.73 10.08
C PHE A 36 18.39 -5.78 9.49
N LEU A 37 17.93 -6.98 9.11
CA LEU A 37 16.58 -7.17 8.56
C LEU A 37 15.52 -6.83 9.60
N LYS A 38 15.74 -7.18 10.86
CA LYS A 38 14.84 -6.82 11.96
C LYS A 38 14.66 -5.31 12.08
N ASN A 39 15.75 -4.55 11.99
CA ASN A 39 15.70 -3.08 12.01
C ASN A 39 15.04 -2.52 10.76
N MET A 40 15.30 -3.10 9.58
CA MET A 40 14.67 -2.69 8.33
C MET A 40 13.15 -2.89 8.38
N PHE A 41 12.66 -4.03 8.84
CA PHE A 41 11.22 -4.27 8.98
C PHE A 41 10.58 -3.35 10.02
N ALA A 42 11.28 -3.01 11.10
CA ALA A 42 10.80 -2.02 12.07
C ALA A 42 10.63 -0.63 11.44
N GLN A 43 11.57 -0.22 10.58
CA GLN A 43 11.48 1.05 9.85
C GLN A 43 10.35 1.04 8.83
N LEU A 44 10.19 -0.05 8.07
CA LEU A 44 9.08 -0.21 7.14
C LEU A 44 7.74 -0.12 7.87
N ALA A 45 7.57 -0.83 9.00
CA ALA A 45 6.36 -0.73 9.81
C ALA A 45 6.07 0.70 10.30
N ALA A 46 7.10 1.47 10.63
CA ALA A 46 6.95 2.87 11.03
C ALA A 46 6.50 3.75 9.86
N TRP A 47 7.03 3.53 8.66
CA TRP A 47 6.60 4.26 7.46
C TRP A 47 5.16 3.96 7.08
N GLU A 48 4.75 2.67 7.09
CA GLU A 48 3.34 2.31 6.90
C GLU A 48 2.42 3.04 7.90
N GLY A 49 2.87 3.18 9.16
CA GLY A 49 2.14 3.97 10.16
C GLY A 49 1.99 5.44 9.77
N ASN A 50 3.01 6.06 9.19
CA ASN A 50 2.95 7.43 8.68
C ASN A 50 2.01 7.55 7.47
N HIS A 51 1.98 6.54 6.60
CA HIS A 51 1.06 6.49 5.46
C HIS A 51 -0.39 6.34 5.91
N VAL A 52 -0.67 5.56 6.96
CA VAL A 52 -2.01 5.51 7.58
C VAL A 52 -2.44 6.92 8.00
N GLU A 53 -1.58 7.63 8.73
CA GLU A 53 -1.87 9.00 9.17
C GLU A 53 -2.10 9.95 7.99
N LEU A 54 -1.31 9.83 6.91
CA LEU A 54 -1.49 10.61 5.69
C LEU A 54 -2.88 10.41 5.09
N PHE A 55 -3.31 9.16 4.88
CA PHE A 55 -4.62 8.88 4.32
C PHE A 55 -5.75 9.33 5.24
N GLU A 56 -5.62 9.19 6.55
CA GLU A 56 -6.60 9.69 7.53
C GLU A 56 -6.71 11.23 7.48
N GLN A 57 -5.59 11.94 7.33
CA GLN A 57 -5.56 13.39 7.17
C GLN A 57 -6.20 13.83 5.84
N LEU A 58 -5.86 13.17 4.73
CA LEU A 58 -6.47 13.43 3.42
C LEU A 58 -7.98 13.23 3.46
N ARG A 59 -8.44 12.14 4.07
CA ARG A 59 -9.86 11.87 4.27
C ARG A 59 -10.56 12.96 5.11
N ALA A 60 -9.94 13.37 6.21
CA ALA A 60 -10.49 14.40 7.09
C ALA A 60 -10.53 15.79 6.43
N ALA A 61 -9.63 16.05 5.48
CA ALA A 61 -9.56 17.32 4.75
C ALA A 61 -10.49 17.41 3.54
N LEU A 62 -11.21 16.33 3.20
CA LEU A 62 -12.13 16.33 2.06
C LEU A 62 -13.26 17.35 2.27
N PRO A 63 -13.58 18.17 1.24
CA PRO A 63 -14.72 19.06 1.29
C PRO A 63 -16.04 18.27 1.33
N ALA A 64 -17.11 18.89 1.83
CA ALA A 64 -18.41 18.25 2.00
C ALA A 64 -19.03 17.73 0.68
N ASP A 65 -18.63 18.30 -0.46
CA ASP A 65 -19.07 17.95 -1.81
C ASP A 65 -18.06 17.03 -2.56
N ALA A 66 -17.03 16.55 -1.88
CA ALA A 66 -15.96 15.74 -2.47
C ALA A 66 -16.49 14.50 -3.22
N ASN A 67 -17.63 13.97 -2.79
CA ASN A 67 -18.24 12.79 -3.40
C ASN A 67 -18.82 13.04 -4.80
N ALA A 68 -18.94 14.31 -5.20
CA ALA A 68 -19.44 14.71 -6.53
C ALA A 68 -18.31 14.95 -7.54
N GLN A 69 -17.04 14.95 -7.11
CA GLN A 69 -15.90 15.37 -7.90
C GLN A 69 -14.87 14.24 -8.00
N ILE A 70 -15.19 13.19 -8.74
CA ILE A 70 -14.20 12.16 -9.12
C ILE A 70 -13.66 12.53 -10.50
N ASP A 71 -12.35 12.40 -10.66
CA ASP A 71 -11.70 12.60 -11.94
C ASP A 71 -12.17 11.56 -12.99
N TYR A 72 -12.02 11.94 -14.24
CA TYR A 72 -12.58 11.26 -15.40
C TYR A 72 -11.97 9.85 -15.61
N ASP A 73 -12.80 8.83 -15.46
CA ASP A 73 -12.49 7.41 -15.76
C ASP A 73 -13.54 6.86 -16.76
N PRO A 74 -13.46 7.25 -18.06
CA PRO A 74 -14.51 6.98 -19.05
C PRO A 74 -14.76 5.50 -19.28
N ASP A 75 -13.72 4.68 -19.19
CA ASP A 75 -13.81 3.23 -19.39
C ASP A 75 -14.10 2.48 -18.08
N ASN A 76 -14.23 3.19 -16.97
CA ASN A 76 -14.51 2.68 -15.63
C ASN A 76 -13.49 1.62 -15.14
N MET A 77 -12.28 1.63 -15.70
CA MET A 77 -11.27 0.60 -15.44
C MET A 77 -10.61 0.77 -14.08
N VAL A 78 -10.34 2.01 -13.69
CA VAL A 78 -9.73 2.30 -12.38
C VAL A 78 -10.70 1.96 -11.26
N HIS A 79 -11.98 2.29 -11.41
CA HIS A 79 -13.04 1.91 -10.47
C HIS A 79 -13.19 0.39 -10.34
N LEU A 80 -13.14 -0.34 -11.46
CA LEU A 80 -13.19 -1.81 -11.46
C LEU A 80 -11.99 -2.41 -10.71
N TYR A 81 -10.80 -1.86 -10.91
CA TYR A 81 -9.61 -2.27 -10.18
C TYR A 81 -9.75 -2.01 -8.67
N LEU A 82 -10.13 -0.79 -8.26
CA LEU A 82 -10.32 -0.46 -6.84
C LEU A 82 -11.41 -1.30 -6.19
N LYS A 83 -12.48 -1.60 -6.94
CA LYS A 83 -13.53 -2.50 -6.45
C LYS A 83 -12.97 -3.91 -6.20
N ALA A 84 -12.16 -4.42 -7.10
CA ALA A 84 -11.55 -5.73 -6.93
C ALA A 84 -10.60 -5.76 -5.72
N VAL A 85 -9.87 -4.68 -5.45
CA VAL A 85 -9.06 -4.52 -4.24
C VAL A 85 -9.93 -4.49 -3.00
N ALA A 86 -10.98 -3.67 -2.97
CA ALA A 86 -11.90 -3.55 -1.84
C ALA A 86 -12.63 -4.86 -1.53
N ASP A 87 -12.97 -5.63 -2.56
CA ASP A 87 -13.60 -6.95 -2.43
C ASP A 87 -12.60 -8.07 -2.05
N ASN A 88 -11.34 -7.73 -1.73
CA ASN A 88 -10.24 -8.67 -1.44
C ASN A 88 -9.95 -9.68 -2.56
N LYS A 89 -10.23 -9.33 -3.80
CA LYS A 89 -10.01 -10.22 -4.95
C LYS A 89 -8.60 -10.13 -5.51
N LEU A 90 -7.90 -9.01 -5.27
CA LEU A 90 -6.52 -8.76 -5.73
C LEU A 90 -5.54 -8.66 -4.56
N TYR A 91 -5.99 -8.10 -3.44
CA TYR A 91 -5.23 -8.04 -2.20
C TYR A 91 -5.82 -9.03 -1.22
N ILE A 92 -5.18 -10.15 -1.10
CA ILE A 92 -5.63 -11.18 -0.18
C ILE A 92 -4.75 -11.07 1.05
N ASN A 93 -5.32 -10.59 2.17
CA ASN A 93 -4.63 -10.58 3.46
C ASN A 93 -4.03 -11.95 3.83
N GLN A 94 -4.61 -13.02 3.31
CA GLN A 94 -4.14 -14.38 3.52
C GLN A 94 -2.83 -14.68 2.80
N ASP A 95 -2.58 -14.09 1.63
CA ASP A 95 -1.35 -14.29 0.86
C ASP A 95 -0.14 -13.59 1.48
N TYR A 96 -0.36 -12.61 2.35
CA TYR A 96 0.69 -11.90 3.09
C TYR A 96 0.85 -12.40 4.53
N ALA A 97 0.06 -13.38 4.97
CA ALA A 97 0.31 -14.05 6.25
C ALA A 97 1.66 -14.76 6.21
N ILE A 98 2.47 -14.56 7.25
CA ILE A 98 3.78 -15.20 7.36
C ILE A 98 3.60 -16.54 8.05
N ASP A 99 3.89 -17.62 7.34
CA ASP A 99 3.90 -18.97 7.91
C ASP A 99 5.15 -19.18 8.81
N SER A 100 5.02 -20.04 9.79
CA SER A 100 6.10 -20.39 10.72
C SER A 100 7.31 -21.05 10.04
N CYS A 101 7.11 -21.62 8.86
CA CYS A 101 8.15 -22.32 8.09
C CYS A 101 8.84 -21.43 7.03
N GLU A 102 8.41 -20.18 6.84
CA GLU A 102 8.97 -19.32 5.81
C GLU A 102 10.38 -18.84 6.14
N THR A 103 11.24 -18.87 5.13
CA THR A 103 12.60 -18.32 5.18
C THR A 103 12.58 -16.80 5.12
N GLN A 104 13.68 -16.16 5.51
CA GLN A 104 13.87 -14.71 5.37
C GLN A 104 13.71 -14.25 3.92
N LEU A 105 14.19 -15.03 2.95
CA LEU A 105 14.05 -14.74 1.53
C LEU A 105 12.58 -14.75 1.08
N GLU A 106 11.78 -15.69 1.56
CA GLU A 106 10.34 -15.76 1.26
C GLU A 106 9.59 -14.59 1.87
N ILE A 107 9.91 -14.20 3.10
CA ILE A 107 9.33 -13.01 3.74
C ILE A 107 9.67 -11.74 2.96
N LEU A 108 10.93 -11.57 2.53
CA LEU A 108 11.35 -10.41 1.72
C LEU A 108 10.64 -10.39 0.35
N LYS A 109 10.43 -11.54 -0.28
CA LYS A 109 9.68 -11.62 -1.54
C LYS A 109 8.21 -11.26 -1.36
N LYS A 110 7.58 -11.67 -0.26
CA LYS A 110 6.22 -11.24 0.08
C LYS A 110 6.16 -9.72 0.30
N ALA A 111 7.12 -9.17 1.05
CA ALA A 111 7.24 -7.73 1.25
C ALA A 111 7.36 -7.00 -0.10
N LEU A 112 8.25 -7.46 -0.98
CA LEU A 112 8.42 -6.86 -2.31
C LEU A 112 7.13 -6.88 -3.13
N ASN A 113 6.38 -7.97 -3.11
CA ASN A 113 5.10 -8.05 -3.79
C ASN A 113 4.10 -7.06 -3.20
N PHE A 114 4.01 -6.96 -1.88
CA PHE A 114 3.14 -6.01 -1.20
C PHE A 114 3.44 -4.57 -1.65
N GLU A 115 4.71 -4.15 -1.62
CA GLU A 115 5.10 -2.80 -2.04
C GLU A 115 4.80 -2.53 -3.52
N ARG A 116 5.05 -3.49 -4.40
CA ARG A 116 4.72 -3.36 -5.84
C ARG A 116 3.23 -3.20 -6.08
N GLU A 117 2.41 -3.95 -5.35
CA GLU A 117 0.95 -3.83 -5.41
C GLU A 117 0.49 -2.47 -4.87
N SER A 118 1.12 -1.96 -3.81
CA SER A 118 0.85 -0.62 -3.27
C SER A 118 1.18 0.47 -4.29
N VAL A 119 2.29 0.36 -5.01
CA VAL A 119 2.63 1.28 -6.12
C VAL A 119 1.52 1.31 -7.18
N VAL A 120 1.03 0.14 -7.62
CA VAL A 120 -0.06 0.05 -8.61
C VAL A 120 -1.34 0.67 -8.07
N LEU A 121 -1.70 0.33 -6.82
CA LEU A 121 -2.89 0.85 -6.15
C LEU A 121 -2.87 2.38 -6.06
N TYR A 122 -1.79 2.96 -5.54
CA TYR A 122 -1.70 4.42 -5.33
C TYR A 122 -1.55 5.18 -6.63
N SER A 123 -0.89 4.61 -7.63
CA SER A 123 -0.90 5.16 -8.99
C SER A 123 -2.31 5.22 -9.57
N SER A 124 -3.14 4.20 -9.30
CA SER A 124 -4.55 4.16 -9.72
C SER A 124 -5.40 5.17 -8.95
N MET A 125 -5.22 5.28 -7.64
CA MET A 125 -5.92 6.27 -6.79
C MET A 125 -5.61 7.70 -7.25
N LYS A 126 -4.35 7.98 -7.59
CA LYS A 126 -3.92 9.29 -8.09
C LYS A 126 -4.72 9.74 -9.32
N GLU A 127 -5.11 8.82 -10.19
CA GLU A 127 -5.92 9.14 -11.37
C GLU A 127 -7.36 9.52 -11.02
N LEU A 128 -7.89 9.06 -9.89
CA LEU A 128 -9.25 9.36 -9.44
C LEU A 128 -9.35 10.58 -8.52
N VAL A 129 -8.25 10.96 -7.86
CA VAL A 129 -8.27 12.03 -6.86
C VAL A 129 -7.92 13.37 -7.52
N PRO A 130 -8.80 14.39 -7.42
CA PRO A 130 -8.52 15.73 -7.92
C PRO A 130 -7.30 16.36 -7.24
N LYS A 131 -6.63 17.28 -7.95
CA LYS A 131 -5.41 17.93 -7.47
C LYS A 131 -5.60 18.64 -6.12
N ASN A 132 -6.74 19.26 -5.92
CA ASN A 132 -7.09 19.97 -4.68
C ASN A 132 -7.52 19.05 -3.54
N MET A 133 -7.52 17.73 -3.73
CA MET A 133 -7.95 16.73 -2.75
C MET A 133 -6.83 15.76 -2.36
N GLY A 134 -5.57 16.08 -2.63
CA GLY A 134 -4.43 15.29 -2.17
C GLY A 134 -3.71 14.48 -3.26
N LYS A 135 -3.93 14.76 -4.53
CA LYS A 135 -3.25 14.08 -5.64
C LYS A 135 -1.73 14.18 -5.55
N ASP A 136 -1.21 15.34 -5.18
CA ASP A 136 0.24 15.58 -5.06
C ASP A 136 0.83 14.80 -3.86
N GLU A 137 0.09 14.61 -2.80
CA GLU A 137 0.47 13.81 -1.64
C GLU A 137 0.53 12.32 -1.99
N ILE A 138 -0.45 11.82 -2.75
CA ILE A 138 -0.45 10.44 -3.25
C ILE A 138 0.71 10.22 -4.22
N ASP A 139 1.04 11.20 -5.05
CA ASP A 139 2.20 11.10 -5.96
C ASP A 139 3.53 10.96 -5.20
N LYS A 140 3.70 11.69 -4.10
CA LYS A 140 4.85 11.53 -3.20
C LYS A 140 4.88 10.15 -2.55
N LEU A 141 3.72 9.66 -2.11
CA LEU A 141 3.59 8.33 -1.54
C LEU A 141 4.02 7.24 -2.54
N VAL A 142 3.60 7.32 -3.80
CA VAL A 142 4.06 6.40 -4.86
C VAL A 142 5.59 6.37 -4.96
N ILE A 143 6.24 7.54 -4.85
CA ILE A 143 7.71 7.63 -4.88
C ILE A 143 8.33 6.96 -3.64
N GLU A 144 7.71 7.08 -2.48
CA GLU A 144 8.17 6.43 -1.25
C GLU A 144 8.06 4.91 -1.36
N GLU A 145 6.94 4.38 -1.85
CA GLU A 145 6.77 2.95 -2.10
C GLU A 145 7.79 2.39 -3.11
N LEU A 146 8.11 3.15 -4.15
CA LEU A 146 9.17 2.77 -5.09
C LEU A 146 10.55 2.67 -4.42
N LYS A 147 10.83 3.48 -3.41
CA LYS A 147 12.07 3.36 -2.62
C LYS A 147 12.07 2.09 -1.77
N HIS A 148 10.92 1.73 -1.18
CA HIS A 148 10.77 0.47 -0.46
C HIS A 148 11.00 -0.73 -1.39
N VAL A 149 10.41 -0.72 -2.58
CA VAL A 149 10.66 -1.73 -3.63
C VAL A 149 12.16 -1.85 -3.93
N GLY A 150 12.86 -0.72 -4.11
CA GLY A 150 14.29 -0.69 -4.35
C GLY A 150 15.11 -1.29 -3.19
N GLN A 151 14.80 -0.90 -1.97
CA GLN A 151 15.48 -1.39 -0.76
C GLN A 151 15.30 -2.91 -0.60
N LEU A 152 14.08 -3.42 -0.72
CA LEU A 152 13.77 -4.84 -0.63
C LEU A 152 14.46 -5.63 -1.74
N THR A 153 14.49 -5.10 -2.97
CA THR A 153 15.20 -5.73 -4.09
C THR A 153 16.69 -5.89 -3.81
N ILE A 154 17.34 -4.89 -3.23
CA ILE A 154 18.76 -4.96 -2.85
C ILE A 154 18.98 -6.09 -1.83
N GLU A 155 18.15 -6.19 -0.81
CA GLU A 155 18.32 -7.22 0.24
C GLU A 155 18.04 -8.63 -0.29
N ILE A 156 17.03 -8.80 -1.16
CA ILE A 156 16.78 -10.07 -1.85
C ILE A 156 18.01 -10.50 -2.67
N ASN A 157 18.57 -9.58 -3.45
CA ASN A 157 19.74 -9.88 -4.27
C ASN A 157 20.98 -10.29 -3.42
N LYS A 158 21.18 -9.64 -2.27
CA LYS A 158 22.25 -10.01 -1.33
C LYS A 158 22.08 -11.44 -0.81
N LEU A 159 20.86 -11.82 -0.42
CA LEU A 159 20.60 -13.19 0.07
C LEU A 159 20.70 -14.26 -1.02
N GLN A 160 20.41 -13.91 -2.26
CA GLN A 160 20.51 -14.83 -3.40
C GLN A 160 21.93 -15.01 -3.92
N ALA A 161 22.86 -14.08 -3.60
CA ALA A 161 24.26 -14.13 -4.03
C ALA A 161 25.14 -15.04 -3.12
N HIS A 162 24.59 -15.55 -2.03
CA HIS A 162 25.22 -16.46 -1.07
C HIS A 162 24.55 -17.82 -1.09
#